data_d522ef57a6cadc01260c6a75be8b39aa
#
_entry.id   d522ef57a6cadc01260c6a75be8b39aa
#
_cell.length_a   1.000
_cell.length_b   1.000
_cell.length_c   1.000
_cell.angle_alpha   90.00
_cell.angle_beta   90.00
_cell.angle_gamma   90.00
#
_symmetry.space_group_name_H-M   'P 1'
#
loop_
_entity.id
_entity.type
_entity.pdbx_description
1 polymer ?
#
loop_
_entity_poly.entity_id
_entity_poly.type
_entity_poly.pdbx_seq_one_letter_code
_entity_poly.pdbx_strand_id
1 'polypeptide(L)'
;MKALVFQEPGRTTWRDVPDPGIEDASDVIVRVDAVTICGTDLHIVKGDVPEVTPGRVLGHEAVGTVVEAGGDVRTVRPGDRVLVSCISACGRCRFCREARYGQCRGGGGWVLGHTIDGTQAEYVRVPFADLSVYPLPNSVDSADAVLLADIFPTAYEVGVRNGGVSPGDTVVVVGAGPIGLAAIATSRLYSPERVIAVDLADARLDAARSLGAEATVRADEEPQQLVADLTDGLGADVVMEAVGVPETFETCTRMVRPGGRVANIGVHGKPATLHLEDLWIKDVTITTGLVDTSSTPMLLRMLANGRLPSAELVTHRFELGEMEEAYDVFSRAADTGALKVVLHAPR
;
A
#
# COMPACT_ATOMS: atom_id res chain seq x y z
N MET A 1 6.10 20.88 16.88
CA MET A 1 5.33 20.58 15.66
C MET A 1 3.96 20.01 15.99
N LYS A 2 3.02 20.01 15.04
CA LYS A 2 1.72 19.31 15.18
C LYS A 2 1.78 17.93 14.54
N ALA A 3 1.08 16.97 15.15
CA ALA A 3 1.00 15.58 14.68
C ALA A 3 -0.28 14.87 15.12
N LEU A 4 -0.69 13.84 14.36
CA LEU A 4 -1.76 12.93 14.76
C LEU A 4 -1.22 11.85 15.70
N VAL A 5 -1.67 11.87 16.92
CA VAL A 5 -1.19 11.01 18.00
C VAL A 5 -2.24 9.98 18.37
N PHE A 6 -1.87 8.70 18.34
CA PHE A 6 -2.68 7.61 18.88
C PHE A 6 -2.75 7.70 20.41
N GLN A 7 -3.94 7.67 20.97
CA GLN A 7 -4.17 7.76 22.42
C GLN A 7 -4.53 6.40 23.01
N GLU A 8 -5.52 5.76 22.41
CA GLU A 8 -6.08 4.46 22.76
C GLU A 8 -6.96 3.96 21.62
N PRO A 9 -7.36 2.70 21.58
CA PRO A 9 -8.29 2.20 20.56
C PRO A 9 -9.52 3.09 20.40
N GLY A 10 -9.79 3.50 19.17
CA GLY A 10 -10.88 4.41 18.81
C GLY A 10 -10.58 5.91 19.00
N ARG A 11 -9.38 6.28 19.47
CA ARG A 11 -9.08 7.67 19.76
C ARG A 11 -7.70 8.11 19.26
N THR A 12 -7.71 9.10 18.40
CA THR A 12 -6.52 9.86 17.96
C THR A 12 -6.72 11.35 18.25
N THR A 13 -5.66 12.14 18.25
CA THR A 13 -5.73 13.59 18.48
C THR A 13 -4.66 14.31 17.69
N TRP A 14 -5.05 15.31 16.92
CA TRP A 14 -4.14 16.26 16.29
C TRP A 14 -3.66 17.27 17.33
N ARG A 15 -2.38 17.24 17.72
CA ARG A 15 -1.85 18.05 18.83
C ARG A 15 -0.38 18.42 18.66
N ASP A 16 0.07 19.33 19.50
CA ASP A 16 1.49 19.68 19.61
C ASP A 16 2.30 18.53 20.24
N VAL A 17 3.44 18.24 19.63
CA VAL A 17 4.46 17.27 20.08
C VAL A 17 5.85 17.91 19.88
N PRO A 18 6.90 17.41 20.55
CA PRO A 18 8.29 17.83 20.26
C PRO A 18 8.65 17.63 18.79
N ASP A 19 9.49 18.51 18.24
CA ASP A 19 10.06 18.32 16.92
C ASP A 19 11.03 17.12 16.91
N PRO A 20 11.08 16.33 15.83
CA PRO A 20 12.05 15.26 15.72
C PRO A 20 13.46 15.80 15.49
N GLY A 21 14.46 15.10 15.99
CA GLY A 21 15.88 15.37 15.74
C GLY A 21 16.59 14.15 15.14
N ILE A 22 17.80 14.37 14.60
CA ILE A 22 18.69 13.29 14.15
C ILE A 22 19.12 12.46 15.38
N GLU A 23 18.89 11.16 15.34
CA GLU A 23 19.29 10.22 16.39
C GLU A 23 20.47 9.34 15.94
N ASP A 24 20.58 9.06 14.65
CA ASP A 24 21.67 8.29 14.02
C ASP A 24 22.23 9.05 12.81
N ALA A 25 23.50 8.86 12.51
CA ALA A 25 24.15 9.51 11.36
C ALA A 25 23.53 9.12 9.99
N SER A 26 22.72 8.08 9.93
CA SER A 26 22.01 7.63 8.74
C SER A 26 20.58 8.21 8.60
N ASP A 27 20.13 9.04 9.55
CA ASP A 27 18.78 9.60 9.56
C ASP A 27 18.67 10.84 8.69
N VAL A 28 17.43 11.15 8.27
CA VAL A 28 17.03 12.47 7.78
C VAL A 28 15.80 12.98 8.54
N ILE A 29 15.69 14.31 8.63
CA ILE A 29 14.43 14.98 9.01
C ILE A 29 13.79 15.50 7.74
N VAL A 30 12.54 15.11 7.53
CA VAL A 30 11.74 15.54 6.37
C VAL A 30 10.61 16.44 6.88
N ARG A 31 10.54 17.67 6.34
CA ARG A 31 9.33 18.48 6.44
C ARG A 31 8.30 17.87 5.50
N VAL A 32 7.14 17.56 6.03
CA VAL A 32 6.08 16.89 5.29
C VAL A 32 5.34 17.89 4.39
N ASP A 33 5.23 17.60 3.10
CA ASP A 33 4.48 18.38 2.12
C ASP A 33 3.12 17.74 1.80
N ALA A 34 3.05 16.39 1.81
CA ALA A 34 1.82 15.61 1.65
C ALA A 34 1.91 14.26 2.36
N VAL A 35 0.78 13.82 2.92
CA VAL A 35 0.59 12.48 3.49
C VAL A 35 -0.71 11.86 2.99
N THR A 36 -0.87 10.57 3.21
CA THR A 36 -2.14 9.89 2.97
C THR A 36 -2.48 8.94 4.12
N ILE A 37 -3.72 8.48 4.16
CA ILE A 37 -4.23 7.53 5.15
C ILE A 37 -4.27 6.15 4.50
N CYS A 38 -3.75 5.14 5.20
CA CYS A 38 -3.78 3.73 4.82
C CYS A 38 -4.85 2.96 5.60
N GLY A 39 -5.30 1.83 5.03
CA GLY A 39 -6.13 0.87 5.76
C GLY A 39 -5.46 0.36 7.05
N THR A 40 -4.14 0.24 7.03
CA THR A 40 -3.34 -0.12 8.21
C THR A 40 -3.48 0.89 9.35
N ASP A 41 -3.57 2.19 9.04
CA ASP A 41 -3.80 3.22 10.07
C ASP A 41 -5.16 3.02 10.76
N LEU A 42 -6.20 2.61 10.01
CA LEU A 42 -7.51 2.28 10.59
C LEU A 42 -7.45 1.03 11.49
N HIS A 43 -6.63 0.01 11.14
CA HIS A 43 -6.39 -1.15 12.00
C HIS A 43 -5.70 -0.72 13.30
N ILE A 44 -4.72 0.17 13.24
CA ILE A 44 -4.07 0.73 14.43
C ILE A 44 -5.10 1.45 15.31
N VAL A 45 -5.91 2.34 14.70
CA VAL A 45 -6.95 3.08 15.44
C VAL A 45 -7.96 2.15 16.09
N LYS A 46 -8.31 1.02 15.45
CA LYS A 46 -9.20 0.00 16.03
C LYS A 46 -8.56 -0.81 17.17
N GLY A 47 -7.24 -0.78 17.31
CA GLY A 47 -6.50 -1.58 18.29
C GLY A 47 -6.08 -2.97 17.80
N ASP A 48 -6.15 -3.22 16.48
CA ASP A 48 -5.77 -4.51 15.88
C ASP A 48 -4.23 -4.70 15.82
N VAL A 49 -3.44 -3.65 16.13
CA VAL A 49 -1.96 -3.66 16.13
C VAL A 49 -1.46 -3.29 17.53
N PRO A 50 -1.38 -4.26 18.46
CA PRO A 50 -1.09 -4.02 19.88
C PRO A 50 0.33 -3.47 20.14
N GLU A 51 1.24 -3.57 19.18
CA GLU A 51 2.59 -3.02 19.25
C GLU A 51 2.60 -1.48 19.19
N VAL A 52 1.57 -0.85 18.66
CA VAL A 52 1.44 0.60 18.65
C VAL A 52 0.92 1.08 20.00
N THR A 53 1.78 1.78 20.72
CA THR A 53 1.49 2.26 22.07
C THR A 53 0.92 3.67 22.10
N PRO A 54 0.13 4.05 23.12
CA PRO A 54 -0.31 5.43 23.33
C PRO A 54 0.84 6.44 23.28
N GLY A 55 0.63 7.56 22.60
CA GLY A 55 1.64 8.59 22.36
C GLY A 55 2.34 8.51 21.02
N ARG A 56 2.15 7.42 20.24
CA ARG A 56 2.73 7.23 18.91
C ARG A 56 2.10 8.18 17.89
N VAL A 57 2.95 8.88 17.11
CA VAL A 57 2.52 9.59 15.89
C VAL A 57 2.27 8.57 14.79
N LEU A 58 1.11 8.63 14.15
CA LEU A 58 0.70 7.68 13.11
C LEU A 58 1.28 8.01 11.73
N GLY A 59 1.02 7.10 10.76
CA GLY A 59 1.33 7.27 9.34
C GLY A 59 2.70 6.75 8.91
N HIS A 60 2.75 6.29 7.66
CA HIS A 60 3.95 5.70 7.05
C HIS A 60 4.10 6.07 5.56
N GLU A 61 3.24 6.95 5.04
CA GLU A 61 3.23 7.39 3.65
C GLU A 61 3.38 8.91 3.60
N ALA A 62 4.46 9.44 3.02
CA ALA A 62 4.64 10.88 2.86
C ALA A 62 5.48 11.25 1.64
N VAL A 63 5.28 12.48 1.20
CA VAL A 63 6.21 13.25 0.35
C VAL A 63 6.61 14.50 1.12
N GLY A 64 7.87 14.90 1.04
CA GLY A 64 8.32 16.08 1.73
C GLY A 64 9.67 16.60 1.23
N THR A 65 10.21 17.54 1.99
CA THR A 65 11.49 18.18 1.71
C THR A 65 12.45 17.87 2.85
N VAL A 66 13.63 17.35 2.55
CA VAL A 66 14.69 17.12 3.56
C VAL A 66 15.09 18.46 4.14
N VAL A 67 15.05 18.60 5.47
CA VAL A 67 15.50 19.81 6.19
C VAL A 67 16.81 19.59 6.95
N GLU A 68 17.10 18.36 7.35
CA GLU A 68 18.33 17.96 8.01
C GLU A 68 18.74 16.56 7.57
N ALA A 69 20.04 16.29 7.46
CA ALA A 69 20.59 14.99 7.12
C ALA A 69 21.77 14.64 8.00
N GLY A 70 21.80 13.41 8.49
CA GLY A 70 22.91 12.86 9.26
C GLY A 70 24.18 12.72 8.42
N GLY A 71 25.32 12.66 9.10
CA GLY A 71 26.64 12.70 8.43
C GLY A 71 26.96 11.51 7.52
N ASP A 72 26.23 10.41 7.62
CA ASP A 72 26.42 9.20 6.81
C ASP A 72 25.46 9.11 5.60
N VAL A 73 24.47 10.01 5.50
CA VAL A 73 23.56 10.07 4.37
C VAL A 73 24.28 10.49 3.09
N ARG A 74 24.06 9.77 1.97
CA ARG A 74 24.75 9.97 0.71
C ARG A 74 23.84 10.27 -0.47
N THR A 75 22.57 9.84 -0.42
CA THR A 75 21.66 9.90 -1.57
C THR A 75 20.85 11.19 -1.65
N VAL A 76 20.69 11.89 -0.52
CA VAL A 76 19.90 13.13 -0.42
C VAL A 76 20.59 14.16 0.49
N ARG A 77 20.17 15.42 0.37
CA ARG A 77 20.68 16.56 1.16
C ARG A 77 19.54 17.52 1.51
N PRO A 78 19.73 18.41 2.48
CA PRO A 78 18.75 19.46 2.78
C PRO A 78 18.36 20.26 1.53
N GLY A 79 17.04 20.43 1.33
CA GLY A 79 16.42 21.06 0.15
C GLY A 79 15.93 20.07 -0.91
N ASP A 80 16.33 18.82 -0.87
CA ASP A 80 15.85 17.81 -1.83
C ASP A 80 14.40 17.38 -1.48
N ARG A 81 13.55 17.31 -2.52
CA ARG A 81 12.22 16.70 -2.41
C ARG A 81 12.34 15.18 -2.43
N VAL A 82 11.62 14.51 -1.54
CA VAL A 82 11.68 13.06 -1.39
C VAL A 82 10.32 12.44 -1.19
N LEU A 83 10.17 11.21 -1.68
CA LEU A 83 9.16 10.26 -1.24
C LEU A 83 9.70 9.50 -0.04
N VAL A 84 8.94 9.44 1.04
CA VAL A 84 9.23 8.62 2.22
C VAL A 84 8.59 7.26 2.04
N SER A 85 9.39 6.21 2.04
CA SER A 85 8.92 4.81 1.93
C SER A 85 8.25 4.35 3.22
N CYS A 86 7.18 3.54 3.10
CA CYS A 86 6.58 2.87 4.26
C CYS A 86 7.52 1.85 4.92
N ILE A 87 8.58 1.45 4.23
CA ILE A 87 9.59 0.50 4.72
C ILE A 87 10.93 1.22 4.85
N SER A 88 11.56 1.05 6.00
CA SER A 88 12.94 1.48 6.25
C SER A 88 13.90 0.28 6.17
N ALA A 89 15.13 0.48 5.66
CA ALA A 89 16.04 -0.64 5.45
C ALA A 89 17.49 -0.30 5.82
N CYS A 90 18.11 -1.10 6.72
CA CYS A 90 19.48 -0.87 7.16
C CYS A 90 20.55 -1.16 6.09
N GLY A 91 20.22 -1.78 4.96
CA GLY A 91 21.11 -2.10 3.84
C GLY A 91 22.15 -3.21 4.08
N ARG A 92 22.39 -3.63 5.33
CA ARG A 92 23.53 -4.51 5.70
C ARG A 92 23.13 -5.89 6.25
N CYS A 93 21.92 -6.06 6.77
CA CYS A 93 21.49 -7.37 7.28
C CYS A 93 21.23 -8.35 6.12
N ARG A 94 21.08 -9.65 6.44
CA ARG A 94 20.84 -10.69 5.45
C ARG A 94 19.67 -10.32 4.52
N PHE A 95 18.53 -9.95 5.07
CA PHE A 95 17.33 -9.67 4.29
C PHE A 95 17.48 -8.44 3.39
N CYS A 96 18.10 -7.36 3.87
CA CYS A 96 18.38 -6.20 3.02
C CYS A 96 19.33 -6.53 1.87
N ARG A 97 20.31 -7.42 2.08
CA ARG A 97 21.23 -7.89 1.03
C ARG A 97 20.54 -8.78 -0.02
N GLU A 98 19.38 -9.33 0.31
CA GLU A 98 18.50 -10.07 -0.60
C GLU A 98 17.38 -9.19 -1.17
N ALA A 99 17.42 -7.85 -0.94
CA ALA A 99 16.37 -6.88 -1.29
C ALA A 99 15.00 -7.18 -0.65
N ARG A 100 15.00 -7.85 0.50
CA ARG A 100 13.80 -8.12 1.33
C ARG A 100 13.74 -7.10 2.46
N TYR A 101 13.51 -5.85 2.11
CA TYR A 101 13.60 -4.72 3.04
C TYR A 101 12.51 -4.75 4.11
N GLY A 102 11.31 -5.22 3.77
CA GLY A 102 10.21 -5.41 4.74
C GLY A 102 10.57 -6.35 5.89
N GLN A 103 11.55 -7.25 5.69
CA GLN A 103 12.04 -8.20 6.70
C GLN A 103 13.34 -7.75 7.37
N CYS A 104 13.69 -6.47 7.32
CA CYS A 104 14.93 -5.94 7.87
C CYS A 104 15.09 -6.31 9.36
N ARG A 105 16.29 -6.83 9.73
CA ARG A 105 16.65 -7.19 11.11
C ARG A 105 17.65 -6.23 11.74
N GLY A 106 17.95 -5.12 11.08
CA GLY A 106 18.88 -4.11 11.57
C GLY A 106 18.20 -2.84 12.08
N GLY A 107 16.94 -2.94 12.52
CA GLY A 107 16.17 -1.81 13.05
C GLY A 107 15.29 -1.10 12.02
N GLY A 108 15.17 -1.66 10.80
CA GLY A 108 14.21 -1.24 9.77
C GLY A 108 13.03 -2.19 9.64
N GLY A 109 12.38 -2.18 8.48
CA GLY A 109 11.10 -2.82 8.20
C GLY A 109 9.98 -1.77 8.27
N TRP A 110 8.77 -2.19 8.57
CA TRP A 110 7.68 -1.27 8.87
C TRP A 110 7.86 -0.68 10.27
N VAL A 111 8.47 0.49 10.38
CA VAL A 111 8.77 1.15 11.66
C VAL A 111 8.02 2.47 11.85
N LEU A 112 7.83 3.27 10.78
CA LEU A 112 7.13 4.56 10.82
C LEU A 112 5.66 4.37 11.18
N GLY A 113 5.16 5.14 12.13
CA GLY A 113 3.79 5.03 12.63
C GLY A 113 3.50 3.75 13.41
N HIS A 114 4.50 2.91 13.61
CA HIS A 114 4.42 1.63 14.30
C HIS A 114 5.32 1.63 15.56
N THR A 115 6.61 1.36 15.40
CA THR A 115 7.56 1.31 16.51
C THR A 115 8.25 2.64 16.80
N ILE A 116 8.28 3.54 15.81
CA ILE A 116 8.73 4.93 15.92
C ILE A 116 7.66 5.88 15.39
N ASP A 117 7.78 7.18 15.67
CA ASP A 117 6.85 8.19 15.19
C ASP A 117 6.79 8.25 13.67
N GLY A 118 5.59 8.45 13.13
CA GLY A 118 5.26 8.34 11.73
C GLY A 118 5.12 9.67 11.01
N THR A 119 4.52 9.60 9.82
CA THR A 119 4.50 10.67 8.82
C THR A 119 3.30 11.62 8.93
N GLN A 120 2.28 11.29 9.74
CA GLN A 120 1.10 12.17 9.90
C GLN A 120 1.41 13.30 10.89
N ALA A 121 2.37 14.14 10.51
CA ALA A 121 2.95 15.25 11.27
C ALA A 121 3.53 16.31 10.33
N GLU A 122 3.89 17.46 10.86
CA GLU A 122 4.58 18.51 10.09
C GLU A 122 6.02 18.14 9.73
N TYR A 123 6.68 17.32 10.55
CA TYR A 123 8.03 16.79 10.34
C TYR A 123 8.10 15.33 10.75
N VAL A 124 8.98 14.58 10.11
CA VAL A 124 9.24 13.17 10.45
C VAL A 124 10.74 12.87 10.38
N ARG A 125 11.22 12.09 11.34
CA ARG A 125 12.55 11.47 11.31
C ARG A 125 12.45 10.14 10.56
N VAL A 126 13.25 10.00 9.51
CA VAL A 126 13.31 8.76 8.71
C VAL A 126 14.68 8.11 8.90
N PRO A 127 14.73 6.91 9.50
CA PRO A 127 15.99 6.18 9.69
C PRO A 127 16.45 5.53 8.40
N PHE A 128 17.79 5.30 8.29
CA PHE A 128 18.40 4.64 7.14
C PHE A 128 18.04 5.31 5.81
N ALA A 129 18.19 6.63 5.74
CA ALA A 129 17.68 7.47 4.67
C ALA A 129 18.02 6.97 3.26
N ASP A 130 19.24 6.47 3.02
CA ASP A 130 19.70 6.03 1.70
C ASP A 130 18.87 4.89 1.07
N LEU A 131 18.09 4.16 1.88
CA LEU A 131 17.17 3.12 1.40
C LEU A 131 15.71 3.34 1.84
N SER A 132 15.43 4.45 2.53
CA SER A 132 14.11 4.73 3.11
C SER A 132 13.45 5.96 2.52
N VAL A 133 14.22 6.80 1.80
CA VAL A 133 13.68 7.92 1.03
C VAL A 133 14.17 7.88 -0.42
N TYR A 134 13.34 8.35 -1.34
CA TYR A 134 13.65 8.38 -2.77
C TYR A 134 13.54 9.81 -3.31
N PRO A 135 14.59 10.33 -3.98
CA PRO A 135 14.52 11.64 -4.62
C PRO A 135 13.33 11.76 -5.57
N LEU A 136 12.54 12.82 -5.41
CA LEU A 136 11.33 13.06 -6.19
C LEU A 136 11.57 14.19 -7.20
N PRO A 137 11.39 13.93 -8.52
CA PRO A 137 11.49 14.98 -9.52
C PRO A 137 10.50 16.12 -9.28
N ASN A 138 10.91 17.37 -9.53
CA ASN A 138 10.06 18.54 -9.34
C ASN A 138 8.82 18.55 -10.26
N SER A 139 8.86 17.82 -11.36
CA SER A 139 7.73 17.68 -12.28
C SER A 139 6.62 16.74 -11.79
N VAL A 140 6.87 15.97 -10.74
CA VAL A 140 5.88 15.01 -10.19
C VAL A 140 5.11 15.69 -9.07
N ASP A 141 3.77 15.63 -9.15
CA ASP A 141 2.88 16.14 -8.12
C ASP A 141 3.01 15.32 -6.82
N SER A 142 2.95 15.98 -5.67
CA SER A 142 3.10 15.33 -4.37
C SER A 142 1.95 14.37 -4.04
N ALA A 143 0.71 14.72 -4.45
CA ALA A 143 -0.46 13.87 -4.20
C ALA A 143 -0.42 12.58 -5.04
N ASP A 144 0.15 12.65 -6.24
CA ASP A 144 0.32 11.48 -7.09
C ASP A 144 1.48 10.60 -6.59
N ALA A 145 2.57 11.24 -6.18
CA ALA A 145 3.76 10.55 -5.72
C ALA A 145 3.56 9.83 -4.38
N VAL A 146 2.78 10.40 -3.46
CA VAL A 146 2.61 9.83 -2.11
C VAL A 146 2.02 8.42 -2.13
N LEU A 147 1.26 8.08 -3.18
CA LEU A 147 0.70 6.73 -3.36
C LEU A 147 1.79 5.68 -3.67
N LEU A 148 2.99 6.13 -4.07
CA LEU A 148 4.13 5.25 -4.29
C LEU A 148 4.96 5.00 -3.02
N ALA A 149 4.55 5.60 -1.90
CA ALA A 149 5.14 5.27 -0.60
C ALA A 149 4.79 3.86 -0.14
N ASP A 150 3.55 3.40 -0.45
CA ASP A 150 3.02 2.10 -0.04
C ASP A 150 2.17 1.41 -1.12
N ILE A 151 0.98 1.94 -1.47
CA ILE A 151 -0.05 1.14 -2.17
C ILE A 151 0.39 0.62 -3.55
N PHE A 152 1.09 1.42 -4.35
CA PHE A 152 1.58 0.95 -5.65
C PHE A 152 2.69 -0.09 -5.52
N PRO A 153 3.75 0.11 -4.69
CA PRO A 153 4.74 -0.94 -4.44
C PRO A 153 4.13 -2.20 -3.85
N THR A 154 3.21 -2.07 -2.89
CA THR A 154 2.54 -3.20 -2.24
C THR A 154 1.72 -4.00 -3.26
N ALA A 155 0.86 -3.35 -4.03
CA ALA A 155 0.06 -4.00 -5.06
C ALA A 155 0.94 -4.68 -6.13
N TYR A 156 1.99 -3.99 -6.58
CA TYR A 156 2.91 -4.50 -7.59
C TYR A 156 3.75 -5.68 -7.06
N GLU A 157 4.38 -5.53 -5.89
CA GLU A 157 5.32 -6.54 -5.38
C GLU A 157 4.60 -7.75 -4.80
N VAL A 158 3.61 -7.53 -3.94
CA VAL A 158 2.90 -8.62 -3.24
C VAL A 158 1.83 -9.23 -4.14
N GLY A 159 1.12 -8.43 -4.92
CA GLY A 159 0.08 -8.90 -5.84
C GLY A 159 0.66 -9.41 -7.15
N VAL A 160 1.16 -8.49 -7.97
CA VAL A 160 1.49 -8.79 -9.38
C VAL A 160 2.75 -9.64 -9.50
N ARG A 161 3.86 -9.22 -8.87
CA ARG A 161 5.15 -9.92 -8.99
C ARG A 161 5.15 -11.27 -8.26
N ASN A 162 4.65 -11.32 -7.02
CA ASN A 162 4.57 -12.59 -6.28
C ASN A 162 3.46 -13.50 -6.83
N GLY A 163 2.39 -12.93 -7.39
CA GLY A 163 1.39 -13.66 -8.17
C GLY A 163 1.94 -14.21 -9.48
N GLY A 164 3.09 -13.69 -9.96
CA GLY A 164 3.75 -14.16 -11.16
C GLY A 164 2.98 -13.87 -12.43
N VAL A 165 2.25 -12.73 -12.47
CA VAL A 165 1.48 -12.30 -13.66
C VAL A 165 2.38 -12.29 -14.89
N SER A 166 1.89 -12.87 -15.96
CA SER A 166 2.61 -13.07 -17.22
C SER A 166 1.73 -12.67 -18.42
N PRO A 167 2.34 -12.40 -19.59
CA PRO A 167 1.57 -12.11 -20.79
C PRO A 167 0.59 -13.24 -21.13
N GLY A 168 -0.67 -12.87 -21.40
CA GLY A 168 -1.73 -13.81 -21.75
C GLY A 168 -2.47 -14.43 -20.55
N ASP A 169 -2.11 -14.09 -19.30
CA ASP A 169 -2.82 -14.58 -18.11
C ASP A 169 -4.22 -13.97 -17.98
N THR A 170 -5.15 -14.75 -17.45
CA THR A 170 -6.39 -14.24 -16.83
C THR A 170 -6.10 -13.94 -15.36
N VAL A 171 -6.25 -12.67 -14.98
CA VAL A 171 -6.00 -12.16 -13.61
C VAL A 171 -7.32 -11.78 -12.96
N VAL A 172 -7.57 -12.25 -11.74
CA VAL A 172 -8.71 -11.83 -10.93
C VAL A 172 -8.21 -11.03 -9.73
N VAL A 173 -8.83 -9.89 -9.45
CA VAL A 173 -8.55 -9.08 -8.26
C VAL A 173 -9.81 -9.01 -7.41
N VAL A 174 -9.78 -9.59 -6.23
CA VAL A 174 -10.87 -9.59 -5.25
C VAL A 174 -10.66 -8.46 -4.26
N GLY A 175 -11.55 -7.48 -4.31
CA GLY A 175 -11.44 -6.21 -3.63
C GLY A 175 -10.89 -5.11 -4.56
N ALA A 176 -11.76 -4.16 -4.94
CA ALA A 176 -11.42 -3.00 -5.75
C ALA A 176 -11.27 -1.72 -4.87
N GLY A 177 -10.73 -1.87 -3.66
CA GLY A 177 -10.22 -0.77 -2.85
C GLY A 177 -8.90 -0.23 -3.43
N PRO A 178 -8.25 0.77 -2.79
CA PRO A 178 -7.03 1.39 -3.32
C PRO A 178 -5.94 0.39 -3.72
N ILE A 179 -5.69 -0.63 -2.90
CA ILE A 179 -4.71 -1.69 -3.17
C ILE A 179 -5.12 -2.52 -4.39
N GLY A 180 -6.39 -2.94 -4.47
CA GLY A 180 -6.88 -3.73 -5.60
C GLY A 180 -6.86 -2.94 -6.90
N LEU A 181 -7.23 -1.66 -6.88
CA LEU A 181 -7.15 -0.76 -8.03
C LEU A 181 -5.71 -0.56 -8.51
N ALA A 182 -4.76 -0.39 -7.58
CA ALA A 182 -3.33 -0.34 -7.91
C ALA A 182 -2.82 -1.69 -8.47
N ALA A 183 -3.35 -2.84 -7.98
CA ALA A 183 -3.03 -4.17 -8.52
C ALA A 183 -3.57 -4.35 -9.95
N ILE A 184 -4.79 -3.90 -10.24
CA ILE A 184 -5.37 -3.87 -11.60
C ILE A 184 -4.46 -3.05 -12.53
N ALA A 185 -4.16 -1.80 -12.15
CA ALA A 185 -3.34 -0.90 -12.96
C ALA A 185 -1.92 -1.46 -13.20
N THR A 186 -1.29 -2.07 -12.20
CA THR A 186 0.06 -2.61 -12.32
C THR A 186 0.10 -3.98 -12.99
N SER A 187 -0.97 -4.78 -12.97
CA SER A 187 -1.08 -6.01 -13.75
C SER A 187 -0.98 -5.75 -15.26
N ARG A 188 -1.49 -4.60 -15.73
CA ARG A 188 -1.42 -4.17 -17.14
C ARG A 188 0.01 -4.03 -17.66
N LEU A 189 0.99 -3.84 -16.79
CA LEU A 189 2.40 -3.79 -17.17
C LEU A 189 2.92 -5.10 -17.76
N TYR A 190 2.23 -6.20 -17.52
CA TYR A 190 2.57 -7.56 -17.99
C TYR A 190 1.71 -8.04 -19.16
N SER A 191 0.81 -7.21 -19.70
CA SER A 191 -0.05 -7.57 -20.82
C SER A 191 -0.84 -8.86 -20.59
N PRO A 192 -1.59 -8.99 -19.49
CA PRO A 192 -2.49 -10.13 -19.30
C PRO A 192 -3.53 -10.18 -20.43
N GLU A 193 -4.11 -11.36 -20.68
CA GLU A 193 -5.23 -11.47 -21.61
C GLU A 193 -6.43 -10.65 -21.12
N ARG A 194 -6.70 -10.76 -19.81
CA ARG A 194 -7.77 -9.99 -19.16
C ARG A 194 -7.54 -9.81 -17.68
N VAL A 195 -8.08 -8.73 -17.12
CA VAL A 195 -8.16 -8.47 -15.69
C VAL A 195 -9.63 -8.41 -15.29
N ILE A 196 -10.03 -9.20 -14.29
CA ILE A 196 -11.39 -9.28 -13.75
C ILE A 196 -11.37 -8.68 -12.34
N ALA A 197 -12.25 -7.71 -12.06
CA ALA A 197 -12.38 -7.14 -10.72
C ALA A 197 -13.65 -7.63 -10.02
N VAL A 198 -13.51 -7.94 -8.73
CA VAL A 198 -14.62 -8.37 -7.87
C VAL A 198 -14.70 -7.42 -6.68
N ASP A 199 -15.87 -6.77 -6.46
CA ASP A 199 -16.13 -5.93 -5.28
C ASP A 199 -17.64 -5.90 -4.97
N LEU A 200 -18.02 -5.44 -3.78
CA LEU A 200 -19.42 -5.23 -3.41
C LEU A 200 -19.98 -3.87 -3.88
N ALA A 201 -19.12 -2.90 -4.15
CA ALA A 201 -19.49 -1.52 -4.45
C ALA A 201 -19.38 -1.22 -5.94
N ASP A 202 -20.51 -0.85 -6.59
CA ASP A 202 -20.55 -0.53 -8.03
C ASP A 202 -19.58 0.60 -8.40
N ALA A 203 -19.47 1.65 -7.56
CA ALA A 203 -18.55 2.75 -7.80
C ALA A 203 -17.07 2.30 -7.85
N ARG A 204 -16.69 1.29 -7.06
CA ARG A 204 -15.35 0.68 -7.11
C ARG A 204 -15.16 -0.19 -8.34
N LEU A 205 -16.20 -0.89 -8.78
CA LEU A 205 -16.17 -1.65 -10.03
C LEU A 205 -16.06 -0.71 -11.25
N ASP A 206 -16.69 0.45 -11.21
CA ASP A 206 -16.53 1.49 -12.26
C ASP A 206 -15.09 2.04 -12.27
N ALA A 207 -14.51 2.32 -11.11
CA ALA A 207 -13.10 2.70 -10.99
C ALA A 207 -12.16 1.60 -11.50
N ALA A 208 -12.48 0.31 -11.23
CA ALA A 208 -11.72 -0.81 -11.75
C ALA A 208 -11.72 -0.87 -13.28
N ARG A 209 -12.87 -0.60 -13.92
CA ARG A 209 -12.97 -0.51 -15.39
C ARG A 209 -12.11 0.62 -15.96
N SER A 210 -12.13 1.81 -15.34
CA SER A 210 -11.31 2.94 -15.78
C SER A 210 -9.81 2.63 -15.70
N LEU A 211 -9.41 1.82 -14.72
CA LEU A 211 -8.03 1.40 -14.51
C LEU A 211 -7.61 0.15 -15.28
N GLY A 212 -8.51 -0.40 -16.09
CA GLY A 212 -8.18 -1.45 -17.05
C GLY A 212 -8.67 -2.85 -16.71
N ALA A 213 -9.67 -3.00 -15.84
CA ALA A 213 -10.39 -4.26 -15.72
C ALA A 213 -11.34 -4.44 -16.92
N GLU A 214 -11.19 -5.51 -17.68
CA GLU A 214 -12.04 -5.83 -18.84
C GLU A 214 -13.38 -6.43 -18.42
N ALA A 215 -13.46 -7.05 -17.26
CA ALA A 215 -14.69 -7.56 -16.68
C ALA A 215 -14.79 -7.22 -15.20
N THR A 216 -16.01 -7.03 -14.74
CA THR A 216 -16.28 -6.76 -13.31
C THR A 216 -17.52 -7.53 -12.89
N VAL A 217 -17.54 -7.93 -11.62
CA VAL A 217 -18.70 -8.60 -11.03
C VAL A 217 -18.81 -8.23 -9.56
N ARG A 218 -20.04 -8.12 -9.07
CA ARG A 218 -20.28 -7.96 -7.65
C ARG A 218 -19.92 -9.25 -6.90
N ALA A 219 -19.35 -9.12 -5.71
CA ALA A 219 -18.95 -10.27 -4.90
C ALA A 219 -20.14 -11.15 -4.44
N ASP A 220 -21.36 -10.59 -4.46
CA ASP A 220 -22.63 -11.28 -4.16
C ASP A 220 -23.35 -11.82 -5.40
N GLU A 221 -22.74 -11.75 -6.62
CA GLU A 221 -23.31 -12.18 -7.91
C GLU A 221 -22.52 -13.32 -8.58
N GLU A 222 -22.17 -14.36 -7.81
CA GLU A 222 -21.49 -15.57 -8.31
C GLU A 222 -20.18 -15.31 -9.10
N PRO A 223 -19.16 -14.62 -8.52
CA PRO A 223 -17.93 -14.30 -9.23
C PRO A 223 -17.19 -15.54 -9.76
N GLN A 224 -17.31 -16.68 -9.09
CA GLN A 224 -16.73 -17.96 -9.55
C GLN A 224 -17.32 -18.40 -10.89
N GLN A 225 -18.63 -18.19 -11.10
CA GLN A 225 -19.29 -18.55 -12.35
C GLN A 225 -18.81 -17.66 -13.49
N LEU A 226 -18.70 -16.34 -13.28
CA LEU A 226 -18.16 -15.43 -14.28
C LEU A 226 -16.74 -15.83 -14.70
N VAL A 227 -15.85 -16.14 -13.72
CA VAL A 227 -14.48 -16.57 -14.04
C VAL A 227 -14.49 -17.88 -14.82
N ALA A 228 -15.32 -18.85 -14.45
CA ALA A 228 -15.46 -20.11 -15.18
C ALA A 228 -15.94 -19.87 -16.62
N ASP A 229 -16.95 -19.04 -16.83
CA ASP A 229 -17.50 -18.70 -18.16
C ASP A 229 -16.45 -18.02 -19.06
N LEU A 230 -15.62 -17.15 -18.49
CA LEU A 230 -14.56 -16.43 -19.22
C LEU A 230 -13.29 -17.27 -19.47
N THR A 231 -13.18 -18.45 -18.85
CA THR A 231 -11.99 -19.33 -18.92
C THR A 231 -12.32 -20.75 -19.34
N ASP A 232 -13.46 -20.98 -20.00
CA ASP A 232 -13.95 -22.30 -20.43
C ASP A 232 -13.95 -23.34 -19.29
N GLY A 233 -14.24 -22.90 -18.06
CA GLY A 233 -14.28 -23.72 -16.85
C GLY A 233 -12.92 -23.97 -16.21
N LEU A 234 -11.83 -23.45 -16.77
CA LEU A 234 -10.47 -23.69 -16.25
C LEU A 234 -10.19 -22.97 -14.94
N GLY A 235 -10.66 -21.73 -14.78
CA GLY A 235 -10.29 -20.81 -13.71
C GLY A 235 -9.16 -19.84 -14.10
N ALA A 236 -8.85 -18.90 -13.22
CA ALA A 236 -7.88 -17.84 -13.47
C ALA A 236 -6.43 -18.28 -13.22
N ASP A 237 -5.49 -17.75 -13.99
CA ASP A 237 -4.03 -17.98 -13.82
C ASP A 237 -3.54 -17.40 -12.51
N VAL A 238 -3.95 -16.17 -12.20
CA VAL A 238 -3.59 -15.45 -10.98
C VAL A 238 -4.85 -14.87 -10.33
N VAL A 239 -5.01 -15.12 -9.03
CA VAL A 239 -6.07 -14.51 -8.22
C VAL A 239 -5.43 -13.73 -7.08
N MET A 240 -5.74 -12.45 -7.00
CA MET A 240 -5.22 -11.55 -5.95
C MET A 240 -6.31 -11.28 -4.92
N GLU A 241 -6.01 -11.51 -3.66
CA GLU A 241 -6.84 -11.15 -2.53
C GLU A 241 -6.40 -9.77 -2.00
N ALA A 242 -7.29 -8.77 -2.03
CA ALA A 242 -7.00 -7.38 -1.69
C ALA A 242 -8.00 -6.76 -0.67
N VAL A 243 -8.62 -7.60 0.16
CA VAL A 243 -9.61 -7.20 1.19
C VAL A 243 -9.10 -7.49 2.61
N GLY A 244 -8.54 -8.69 2.84
CA GLY A 244 -8.03 -9.12 4.13
C GLY A 244 -9.07 -9.79 5.03
N VAL A 245 -10.07 -10.48 4.46
CA VAL A 245 -11.04 -11.26 5.24
C VAL A 245 -11.05 -12.73 4.82
N PRO A 246 -11.40 -13.66 5.74
CA PRO A 246 -11.36 -15.09 5.46
C PRO A 246 -12.16 -15.50 4.21
N GLU A 247 -13.34 -14.94 4.05
CA GLU A 247 -14.29 -15.29 2.99
C GLU A 247 -13.75 -14.93 1.59
N THR A 248 -13.04 -13.82 1.45
CA THR A 248 -12.42 -13.42 0.17
C THR A 248 -11.22 -14.29 -0.16
N PHE A 249 -10.39 -14.66 0.82
CA PHE A 249 -9.29 -15.60 0.62
C PHE A 249 -9.79 -16.96 0.14
N GLU A 250 -10.80 -17.53 0.81
CA GLU A 250 -11.40 -18.79 0.41
C GLU A 250 -12.01 -18.72 -0.99
N THR A 251 -12.66 -17.59 -1.32
CA THR A 251 -13.20 -17.34 -2.66
C THR A 251 -12.07 -17.31 -3.71
N CYS A 252 -10.92 -16.69 -3.43
CA CYS A 252 -9.76 -16.68 -4.31
C CYS A 252 -9.27 -18.12 -4.61
N THR A 253 -9.21 -18.99 -3.59
CA THR A 253 -8.76 -20.39 -3.78
C THR A 253 -9.70 -21.22 -4.64
N ARG A 254 -10.98 -20.83 -4.74
CA ARG A 254 -11.97 -21.50 -5.60
C ARG A 254 -11.91 -21.05 -7.06
N MET A 255 -11.45 -19.82 -7.33
CA MET A 255 -11.39 -19.25 -8.69
C MET A 255 -10.07 -19.54 -9.42
N VAL A 256 -9.03 -19.96 -8.71
CA VAL A 256 -7.73 -20.26 -9.31
C VAL A 256 -7.76 -21.60 -10.05
N ARG A 257 -7.15 -21.63 -11.27
CA ARG A 257 -6.99 -22.86 -12.04
C ARG A 257 -5.97 -23.82 -11.42
N PRO A 258 -5.95 -25.11 -11.82
CA PRO A 258 -4.82 -25.98 -11.53
C PRO A 258 -3.50 -25.38 -12.06
N GLY A 259 -2.44 -25.45 -11.25
CA GLY A 259 -1.14 -24.83 -11.51
C GLY A 259 -1.11 -23.30 -11.43
N GLY A 260 -2.24 -22.66 -11.04
CA GLY A 260 -2.34 -21.22 -10.90
C GLY A 260 -1.81 -20.69 -9.56
N ARG A 261 -1.96 -19.40 -9.33
CA ARG A 261 -1.42 -18.70 -8.16
C ARG A 261 -2.46 -17.86 -7.44
N VAL A 262 -2.43 -17.88 -6.11
CA VAL A 262 -3.17 -16.95 -5.25
C VAL A 262 -2.16 -16.03 -4.56
N ALA A 263 -2.27 -14.73 -4.79
CA ALA A 263 -1.45 -13.72 -4.12
C ALA A 263 -2.30 -12.96 -3.09
N ASN A 264 -2.01 -13.20 -1.82
CA ASN A 264 -2.70 -12.51 -0.73
C ASN A 264 -1.99 -11.19 -0.40
N ILE A 265 -2.65 -10.08 -0.69
CA ILE A 265 -2.17 -8.72 -0.42
C ILE A 265 -2.83 -8.18 0.86
N GLY A 266 -4.10 -8.54 1.09
CA GLY A 266 -4.88 -8.06 2.21
C GLY A 266 -4.31 -8.47 3.57
N VAL A 267 -4.45 -7.59 4.56
CA VAL A 267 -4.03 -7.84 5.95
C VAL A 267 -5.18 -8.50 6.70
N HIS A 268 -5.00 -9.75 7.12
CA HIS A 268 -6.02 -10.52 7.82
C HIS A 268 -5.96 -10.29 9.32
N GLY A 269 -7.06 -9.83 9.91
CA GLY A 269 -7.24 -9.75 11.37
C GLY A 269 -7.87 -11.01 11.99
N LYS A 270 -8.27 -11.99 11.15
CA LYS A 270 -8.90 -13.25 11.59
C LYS A 270 -8.31 -14.43 10.81
N PRO A 271 -8.31 -15.65 11.40
CA PRO A 271 -7.87 -16.86 10.71
C PRO A 271 -8.73 -17.16 9.47
N ALA A 272 -8.10 -17.51 8.35
CA ALA A 272 -8.74 -18.03 7.15
C ALA A 272 -8.53 -19.53 7.03
N THR A 273 -9.49 -20.25 6.42
CA THR A 273 -9.40 -21.69 6.19
C THR A 273 -8.74 -21.96 4.85
N LEU A 274 -7.76 -22.84 4.84
CA LEU A 274 -7.17 -23.40 3.62
C LEU A 274 -7.71 -24.81 3.41
N HIS A 275 -8.60 -24.97 2.43
CA HIS A 275 -9.26 -26.25 2.09
C HIS A 275 -8.28 -27.14 1.31
N LEU A 276 -7.35 -27.76 2.02
CA LEU A 276 -6.35 -28.65 1.40
C LEU A 276 -6.99 -29.90 0.80
N GLU A 277 -8.13 -30.37 1.33
CA GLU A 277 -8.93 -31.48 0.77
C GLU A 277 -9.35 -31.23 -0.68
N ASP A 278 -9.49 -29.95 -1.10
CA ASP A 278 -9.87 -29.52 -2.46
C ASP A 278 -8.66 -29.11 -3.30
N LEU A 279 -7.56 -28.69 -2.67
CA LEU A 279 -6.42 -28.04 -3.33
C LEU A 279 -5.23 -28.98 -3.56
N TRP A 280 -5.10 -30.09 -2.83
CA TRP A 280 -3.93 -30.95 -2.84
C TRP A 280 -3.53 -31.48 -4.25
N ILE A 281 -4.50 -31.62 -5.15
CA ILE A 281 -4.29 -32.15 -6.51
C ILE A 281 -4.11 -31.04 -7.55
N LYS A 282 -4.30 -29.77 -7.18
CA LYS A 282 -4.34 -28.64 -8.12
C LYS A 282 -2.99 -27.96 -8.35
N ASP A 283 -1.93 -28.32 -7.63
CA ASP A 283 -0.60 -27.68 -7.73
C ASP A 283 -0.63 -26.14 -7.56
N VAL A 284 -1.53 -25.61 -6.72
CA VAL A 284 -1.70 -24.17 -6.51
C VAL A 284 -0.54 -23.61 -5.69
N THR A 285 0.00 -22.47 -6.10
CA THR A 285 0.94 -21.69 -5.29
C THR A 285 0.18 -20.57 -4.57
N ILE A 286 0.35 -20.46 -3.25
CA ILE A 286 -0.18 -19.35 -2.45
C ILE A 286 0.98 -18.53 -1.93
N THR A 287 0.94 -17.22 -2.16
CA THR A 287 1.95 -16.28 -1.67
C THR A 287 1.33 -15.23 -0.77
N THR A 288 2.06 -14.85 0.26
CA THR A 288 1.74 -13.73 1.15
C THR A 288 3.01 -12.89 1.33
N GLY A 289 2.89 -11.64 1.76
CA GLY A 289 4.09 -10.86 2.02
C GLY A 289 3.81 -9.45 2.51
N LEU A 290 4.81 -8.88 3.18
CA LEU A 290 4.96 -7.46 3.37
C LEU A 290 5.75 -6.90 2.18
N VAL A 291 5.39 -5.72 1.72
CA VAL A 291 6.13 -5.00 0.67
C VAL A 291 7.58 -4.76 1.06
N ASP A 292 8.46 -4.82 0.08
CA ASP A 292 9.89 -4.49 0.24
C ASP A 292 10.22 -3.06 -0.25
N THR A 293 9.34 -2.45 -1.05
CA THR A 293 9.52 -1.16 -1.72
C THR A 293 10.73 -1.09 -2.65
N SER A 294 11.30 -2.25 -2.99
CA SER A 294 12.43 -2.36 -3.94
C SER A 294 12.06 -1.90 -5.36
N SER A 295 10.77 -1.93 -5.70
CA SER A 295 10.22 -1.46 -6.98
C SER A 295 9.98 0.05 -7.05
N THR A 296 9.98 0.76 -5.93
CA THR A 296 9.66 2.19 -5.87
C THR A 296 10.48 3.05 -6.85
N PRO A 297 11.80 2.87 -7.04
CA PRO A 297 12.55 3.65 -8.04
C PRO A 297 12.07 3.43 -9.48
N MET A 298 11.63 2.22 -9.81
CA MET A 298 11.04 1.91 -11.12
C MET A 298 9.67 2.57 -11.27
N LEU A 299 8.80 2.42 -10.27
CA LEU A 299 7.45 2.99 -10.27
C LEU A 299 7.48 4.53 -10.32
N LEU A 300 8.43 5.19 -9.62
CA LEU A 300 8.63 6.64 -9.72
C LEU A 300 8.98 7.08 -11.15
N ARG A 301 9.87 6.36 -11.85
CA ARG A 301 10.16 6.67 -13.26
C ARG A 301 8.93 6.47 -14.15
N MET A 302 8.10 5.47 -13.88
CA MET A 302 6.86 5.23 -14.63
C MET A 302 5.85 6.35 -14.37
N LEU A 303 5.69 6.79 -13.12
CA LEU A 303 4.84 7.92 -12.78
C LEU A 303 5.30 9.20 -13.48
N ALA A 304 6.60 9.51 -13.41
CA ALA A 304 7.17 10.69 -14.07
C ALA A 304 6.99 10.72 -15.60
N ASN A 305 6.78 9.54 -16.22
CA ASN A 305 6.51 9.39 -17.65
C ASN A 305 5.02 9.15 -17.97
N GLY A 306 4.11 9.39 -17.02
CA GLY A 306 2.66 9.27 -17.23
C GLY A 306 2.19 7.83 -17.50
N ARG A 307 2.91 6.83 -16.96
CA ARG A 307 2.59 5.40 -17.16
C ARG A 307 1.85 4.76 -15.99
N LEU A 308 1.63 5.50 -14.91
CA LEU A 308 0.85 5.06 -13.74
C LEU A 308 -0.30 6.04 -13.50
N PRO A 309 -1.54 5.55 -13.35
CA PRO A 309 -2.73 6.37 -13.17
C PRO A 309 -2.99 6.70 -11.68
N SER A 310 -1.95 7.15 -10.95
CA SER A 310 -2.05 7.41 -9.51
C SER A 310 -3.08 8.48 -9.16
N ALA A 311 -3.18 9.53 -10.00
CA ALA A 311 -4.13 10.62 -9.81
C ALA A 311 -5.59 10.15 -9.74
N GLU A 312 -5.95 9.06 -10.44
CA GLU A 312 -7.31 8.51 -10.47
C GLU A 312 -7.73 7.89 -9.12
N LEU A 313 -6.77 7.55 -8.26
CA LEU A 313 -7.04 6.99 -6.94
C LEU A 313 -7.25 8.08 -5.87
N VAL A 314 -6.83 9.33 -6.11
CA VAL A 314 -6.96 10.44 -5.16
C VAL A 314 -8.35 11.05 -5.30
N THR A 315 -9.25 10.69 -4.40
CA THR A 315 -10.66 11.14 -4.43
C THR A 315 -10.91 12.34 -3.50
N HIS A 316 -10.17 12.47 -2.42
CA HIS A 316 -10.37 13.51 -1.42
C HIS A 316 -9.05 14.19 -1.07
N ARG A 317 -9.11 15.51 -0.83
CA ARG A 317 -7.95 16.34 -0.47
C ARG A 317 -8.32 17.21 0.73
N PHE A 318 -7.41 17.27 1.70
CA PHE A 318 -7.55 18.03 2.94
C PHE A 318 -6.27 18.80 3.24
N GLU A 319 -6.34 19.76 4.14
CA GLU A 319 -5.16 20.30 4.79
C GLU A 319 -4.69 19.38 5.93
N LEU A 320 -3.41 19.42 6.26
CA LEU A 320 -2.82 18.57 7.30
C LEU A 320 -3.52 18.76 8.67
N GLY A 321 -4.01 19.99 8.94
CA GLY A 321 -4.78 20.30 10.15
C GLY A 321 -6.18 19.70 10.22
N GLU A 322 -6.72 19.21 9.09
CA GLU A 322 -8.04 18.58 8.99
C GLU A 322 -7.96 17.04 9.11
N MET A 323 -6.89 16.54 9.74
CA MET A 323 -6.58 15.12 9.84
C MET A 323 -7.73 14.28 10.41
N GLU A 324 -8.42 14.77 11.44
CA GLU A 324 -9.52 14.03 12.08
C GLU A 324 -10.73 13.88 11.13
N GLU A 325 -11.05 14.95 10.36
CA GLU A 325 -12.10 14.90 9.34
C GLU A 325 -11.73 13.96 8.20
N ALA A 326 -10.47 13.98 7.74
CA ALA A 326 -9.96 13.07 6.72
C ALA A 326 -10.07 11.60 7.14
N TYR A 327 -9.79 11.28 8.41
CA TYR A 327 -10.00 9.94 8.97
C TYR A 327 -11.47 9.54 9.01
N ASP A 328 -12.37 10.45 9.37
CA ASP A 328 -13.83 10.19 9.36
C ASP A 328 -14.31 9.87 7.94
N VAL A 329 -13.91 10.67 6.96
CA VAL A 329 -14.24 10.42 5.53
C VAL A 329 -13.67 9.09 5.05
N PHE A 330 -12.40 8.78 5.35
CA PHE A 330 -11.75 7.55 4.89
C PHE A 330 -12.32 6.31 5.58
N SER A 331 -12.67 6.39 6.87
CA SER A 331 -13.25 5.28 7.61
C SER A 331 -14.66 4.89 7.11
N ARG A 332 -15.39 5.86 6.52
CA ARG A 332 -16.72 5.68 5.94
C ARG A 332 -16.67 5.59 4.40
N ALA A 333 -15.61 4.98 3.85
CA ALA A 333 -15.37 4.92 2.41
C ALA A 333 -16.55 4.36 1.58
N ALA A 334 -17.39 3.49 2.15
CA ALA A 334 -18.59 2.98 1.50
C ALA A 334 -19.65 4.08 1.25
N ASP A 335 -19.75 5.06 2.16
CA ASP A 335 -20.72 6.15 2.09
C ASP A 335 -20.14 7.36 1.35
N THR A 336 -18.85 7.64 1.53
CA THR A 336 -18.19 8.84 1.01
C THR A 336 -17.59 8.65 -0.38
N GLY A 337 -17.46 7.40 -0.83
CA GLY A 337 -16.76 7.07 -2.08
C GLY A 337 -15.24 7.25 -2.00
N ALA A 338 -14.67 7.38 -0.79
CA ALA A 338 -13.25 7.58 -0.64
C ALA A 338 -12.44 6.36 -1.12
N LEU A 339 -11.47 6.61 -2.00
CA LEU A 339 -10.41 5.65 -2.35
C LEU A 339 -9.13 6.02 -1.59
N LYS A 340 -8.41 7.05 -2.04
CA LYS A 340 -7.29 7.62 -1.26
C LYS A 340 -7.60 9.07 -0.87
N VAL A 341 -7.26 9.34 0.37
CA VAL A 341 -7.38 10.67 0.98
C VAL A 341 -5.97 11.23 1.12
N VAL A 342 -5.70 12.37 0.53
CA VAL A 342 -4.39 13.03 0.59
C VAL A 342 -4.52 14.32 1.39
N LEU A 343 -3.61 14.52 2.34
CA LEU A 343 -3.54 15.74 3.14
C LEU A 343 -2.26 16.50 2.78
N HIS A 344 -2.38 17.81 2.64
CA HIS A 344 -1.29 18.71 2.29
C HIS A 344 -0.91 19.60 3.46
N ALA A 345 0.39 19.86 3.62
CA ALA A 345 0.84 20.93 4.51
C ALA A 345 0.30 22.29 4.02
N PRO A 346 0.02 23.22 4.92
CA PRO A 346 -0.34 24.59 4.55
C PRO A 346 0.76 25.19 3.64
N ARG A 347 0.33 25.94 2.61
CA ARG A 347 1.26 26.60 1.68
C ARG A 347 1.98 27.78 2.33
#